data_9501bb170026c873d45ea79e581a6adf
#
_entry.id   9501bb170026c873d45ea79e581a6adf
#
_cell.length_a   1.000
_cell.length_b   1.000
_cell.length_c   1.000
_cell.angle_alpha   90.00
_cell.angle_beta   90.00
_cell.angle_gamma   90.00
#
_symmetry.space_group_name_H-M   'P 1'
#
loop_
_entity.id
_entity.type
_entity.pdbx_description
1 polymer ?
#
loop_
_entity_poly.entity_id
_entity_poly.type
_entity_poly.pdbx_seq_one_letter_code
_entity_poly.pdbx_strand_id
1 'polypeptide(L)'
;MSNIQSLTINKASSIEGMHDRIQDVRSALEQRINLSEYSENIQTVTLNYSVVLRICLLAGLSDKSPRSVDDVDKFNLSVSHTPYATTFFTKANIGHLFAVLIKMRYHEVEANWEDRGWISKVVGREILRGREILLKEGGIESWLRFVPLRGGKSTNDIPVLDLPIGEYDNGMPATIDINSRAIANTQILVAGTTGSGKSNLLAVLMHEIRSASSDTHYPVNFLLFDYKGEFSAIENDSWLQLFDTDRTAILNPIERPLPFTPFKDFTGKPINEVNLYATELSSALSAISRTSISANMDNRLSTAIVNAYKDKKLRPVTFSEILENYRELLPEKQQGKDDSVTSVLSQLVNNHIFEEEDKVDLINSCYIINLGRFPKDGAMAKAIVYFVVSKLNTIYESLPPQSTNKERVELRHFTIIDEAHYMLDFDNRPLRELIAVGRNKGMSIILATQNMESFKSKYFDFYANAQYPLIMRQQQQNDAVLKDLFGVSSGPALQEIKSAITGLQKGELITKDAEAMALGIGKNWQKIKVTHLI
;
A
#
# COMPACT_ATOMS: atom_id res chain seq x y z
N MET A 1 31.96 -12.71 -11.46
CA MET A 1 31.54 -11.38 -10.93
C MET A 1 32.33 -11.01 -9.67
N SER A 2 33.55 -11.43 -9.60
CA SER A 2 34.49 -11.12 -8.54
C SER A 2 35.24 -9.84 -8.90
N ASN A 3 35.40 -8.93 -8.01
CA ASN A 3 36.06 -7.62 -8.10
C ASN A 3 35.23 -6.47 -8.71
N ILE A 4 34.01 -6.31 -8.35
CA ILE A 4 33.36 -5.01 -8.38
C ILE A 4 33.95 -4.23 -7.20
N GLN A 5 35.00 -3.71 -7.37
CA GLN A 5 35.87 -2.68 -6.90
C GLN A 5 35.18 -1.62 -6.02
N SER A 6 34.51 -2.11 -4.97
CA SER A 6 34.13 -1.34 -3.79
C SER A 6 35.33 -0.61 -3.17
N LEU A 7 36.50 -1.18 -3.34
CA LEU A 7 37.78 -0.61 -2.93
C LEU A 7 38.06 0.77 -3.56
N THR A 8 37.61 1.02 -4.77
CA THR A 8 37.88 2.30 -5.47
C THR A 8 37.06 3.45 -4.90
N ILE A 9 35.78 3.22 -4.56
CA ILE A 9 34.92 4.25 -3.93
C ILE A 9 35.40 4.58 -2.50
N ASN A 10 35.86 3.59 -1.76
CA ASN A 10 36.44 3.81 -0.43
C ASN A 10 37.67 4.73 -0.44
N LYS A 11 38.28 4.96 -1.61
CA LYS A 11 39.41 5.89 -1.82
C LYS A 11 38.98 7.28 -2.26
N ALA A 12 37.70 7.53 -2.47
CA ALA A 12 37.22 8.86 -2.84
C ALA A 12 37.57 9.89 -1.77
N SER A 13 37.99 11.06 -2.23
CA SER A 13 38.32 12.18 -1.34
C SER A 13 37.18 13.20 -1.34
N SER A 14 37.02 13.88 -0.23
CA SER A 14 36.06 14.97 -0.10
C SER A 14 36.37 16.10 -1.11
N ILE A 15 35.34 16.77 -1.57
CA ILE A 15 35.47 18.02 -2.33
C ILE A 15 35.68 19.14 -1.30
N GLU A 16 36.56 20.08 -1.64
CA GLU A 16 36.86 21.21 -0.78
C GLU A 16 35.60 22.01 -0.44
N GLY A 17 35.41 22.36 0.82
CA GLY A 17 34.23 23.07 1.31
C GLY A 17 32.93 22.24 1.28
N MET A 18 32.95 20.93 1.10
CA MET A 18 31.73 20.11 1.04
C MET A 18 30.87 20.22 2.30
N HIS A 19 31.48 20.27 3.48
CA HIS A 19 30.76 20.44 4.75
C HIS A 19 29.97 21.75 4.78
N ASP A 20 30.57 22.85 4.33
CA ASP A 20 29.90 24.16 4.28
C ASP A 20 28.75 24.16 3.28
N ARG A 21 28.91 23.41 2.18
CA ARG A 21 27.90 23.32 1.10
C ARG A 21 26.66 22.55 1.47
N ILE A 22 26.71 21.68 2.50
CA ILE A 22 25.55 20.89 2.95
C ILE A 22 25.04 21.34 4.32
N GLN A 23 25.58 22.45 4.86
CA GLN A 23 25.16 22.94 6.17
C GLN A 23 23.67 23.34 6.19
N ASP A 24 23.18 23.90 5.13
CA ASP A 24 21.77 24.26 4.95
C ASP A 24 20.85 23.02 4.98
N VAL A 25 21.21 21.93 4.28
CA VAL A 25 20.47 20.66 4.34
C VAL A 25 20.52 20.08 5.75
N ARG A 26 21.68 20.13 6.39
CA ARG A 26 21.82 19.67 7.78
C ARG A 26 20.88 20.43 8.70
N SER A 27 20.88 21.76 8.62
CA SER A 27 20.02 22.61 9.44
C SER A 27 18.54 22.36 9.18
N ALA A 28 18.15 22.20 7.92
CA ALA A 28 16.77 21.90 7.53
C ALA A 28 16.32 20.53 8.03
N LEU A 29 17.16 19.48 7.94
CA LEU A 29 16.88 18.15 8.46
C LEU A 29 16.79 18.16 10.00
N GLU A 30 17.73 18.83 10.69
CA GLU A 30 17.73 18.96 12.15
C GLU A 30 16.48 19.70 12.64
N GLN A 31 16.10 20.80 11.95
CA GLN A 31 14.87 21.51 12.25
C GLN A 31 13.64 20.62 12.09
N ARG A 32 13.55 19.86 11.00
CA ARG A 32 12.41 18.96 10.75
C ARG A 32 12.34 17.83 11.77
N ILE A 33 13.46 17.27 12.19
CA ILE A 33 13.51 16.23 13.22
C ILE A 33 13.12 16.80 14.59
N ASN A 34 13.56 18.00 14.92
CA ASN A 34 13.29 18.65 16.20
C ASN A 34 11.89 19.28 16.32
N LEU A 35 11.22 19.57 15.19
CA LEU A 35 9.82 20.04 15.14
C LEU A 35 8.81 18.90 15.16
N SER A 36 9.24 17.65 14.97
CA SER A 36 8.37 16.50 15.19
C SER A 36 8.10 16.38 16.70
N GLU A 37 6.84 16.14 17.09
CA GLU A 37 6.37 16.07 18.50
C GLU A 37 7.09 15.06 19.41
N TYR A 38 8.09 14.38 18.88
CA TYR A 38 8.99 13.47 19.59
C TYR A 38 9.97 14.18 20.56
N SER A 39 9.85 15.51 20.73
CA SER A 39 10.87 16.31 21.43
C SER A 39 10.69 16.44 22.94
N GLU A 40 9.61 15.96 23.55
CA GLU A 40 9.42 16.20 24.99
C GLU A 40 10.44 15.48 25.91
N ASN A 41 11.22 14.52 25.38
CA ASN A 41 12.24 13.79 26.16
C ASN A 41 13.58 13.55 25.44
N ILE A 42 13.82 14.16 24.28
CA ILE A 42 15.07 13.96 23.54
C ILE A 42 15.83 15.28 23.49
N GLN A 43 17.09 15.27 23.96
CA GLN A 43 18.04 16.36 23.71
C GLN A 43 18.07 16.68 22.22
N THR A 44 18.18 17.97 21.88
CA THR A 44 18.27 18.47 20.51
C THR A 44 19.11 17.57 19.63
N VAL A 45 18.53 16.97 18.60
CA VAL A 45 19.25 16.07 17.70
C VAL A 45 20.22 16.87 16.86
N THR A 46 21.49 16.54 16.96
CA THR A 46 22.55 17.09 16.10
C THR A 46 23.03 16.00 15.15
N LEU A 47 22.86 16.21 13.84
CA LEU A 47 23.25 15.24 12.82
C LEU A 47 24.74 15.30 12.53
N ASN A 48 25.39 14.13 12.51
CA ASN A 48 26.77 14.04 12.07
C ASN A 48 26.85 14.30 10.55
N TYR A 49 27.84 15.07 10.10
CA TYR A 49 28.06 15.38 8.69
C TYR A 49 28.13 14.15 7.78
N SER A 50 28.70 13.04 8.25
CA SER A 50 28.75 11.81 7.46
C SER A 50 27.36 11.22 7.22
N VAL A 51 26.41 11.46 8.11
CA VAL A 51 25.00 11.06 7.93
C VAL A 51 24.34 11.95 6.88
N VAL A 52 24.50 13.27 7.00
CA VAL A 52 23.95 14.24 6.04
C VAL A 52 24.50 14.01 4.64
N LEU A 53 25.82 13.76 4.51
CA LEU A 53 26.45 13.44 3.22
C LEU A 53 25.87 12.19 2.58
N ARG A 54 25.58 11.14 3.37
CA ARG A 54 24.93 9.92 2.85
C ARG A 54 23.49 10.17 2.42
N ILE A 55 22.75 10.95 3.18
CA ILE A 55 21.38 11.36 2.83
C ILE A 55 21.40 12.10 1.49
N CYS A 56 22.28 13.10 1.34
CA CYS A 56 22.44 13.82 0.10
C CYS A 56 22.84 12.88 -1.06
N LEU A 57 23.82 12.00 -0.84
CA LEU A 57 24.26 11.04 -1.86
C LEU A 57 23.12 10.12 -2.32
N LEU A 58 22.33 9.59 -1.40
CA LEU A 58 21.18 8.75 -1.71
C LEU A 58 20.10 9.53 -2.47
N ALA A 59 19.78 10.74 -2.04
CA ALA A 59 18.82 11.60 -2.72
C ALA A 59 19.28 11.93 -4.15
N GLY A 60 20.56 12.24 -4.35
CA GLY A 60 21.13 12.46 -5.68
C GLY A 60 21.03 11.22 -6.57
N LEU A 61 21.40 10.05 -6.06
CA LEU A 61 21.32 8.80 -6.78
C LEU A 61 19.89 8.33 -7.07
N SER A 62 18.90 8.80 -6.31
CA SER A 62 17.49 8.50 -6.56
C SER A 62 16.93 9.26 -7.76
N ASP A 63 17.54 10.38 -8.13
CA ASP A 63 17.13 11.17 -9.30
C ASP A 63 17.29 10.38 -10.60
N LYS A 64 16.23 10.30 -11.40
CA LYS A 64 16.18 9.53 -12.65
C LYS A 64 16.78 10.26 -13.85
N SER A 65 17.19 11.53 -13.72
CA SER A 65 17.77 12.29 -14.82
C SER A 65 19.04 11.60 -15.40
N PRO A 66 19.26 11.68 -16.72
CA PRO A 66 20.45 11.11 -17.36
C PRO A 66 21.75 11.68 -16.76
N ARG A 67 22.79 10.87 -16.76
CA ARG A 67 24.15 11.24 -16.35
C ARG A 67 25.03 11.39 -17.58
N SER A 68 25.95 12.35 -17.55
CA SER A 68 26.94 12.53 -18.61
C SER A 68 28.34 12.74 -18.04
N VAL A 69 29.36 12.46 -18.84
CA VAL A 69 30.77 12.78 -18.50
C VAL A 69 30.92 14.28 -18.31
N ASP A 70 30.31 15.05 -19.18
CA ASP A 70 30.33 16.53 -19.13
C ASP A 70 29.84 17.10 -17.79
N ASP A 71 28.83 16.48 -17.16
CA ASP A 71 28.34 16.89 -15.85
C ASP A 71 29.38 16.71 -14.76
N VAL A 72 30.20 15.67 -14.87
CA VAL A 72 31.30 15.36 -13.95
C VAL A 72 32.51 16.26 -14.22
N ASP A 73 32.87 16.45 -15.50
CA ASP A 73 34.06 17.20 -15.89
C ASP A 73 33.88 18.71 -15.74
N LYS A 74 32.70 19.24 -16.00
CA LYS A 74 32.35 20.66 -15.71
C LYS A 74 32.26 20.97 -14.21
N PHE A 75 32.31 19.95 -13.40
CA PHE A 75 32.30 20.08 -11.94
C PHE A 75 33.71 20.52 -11.46
N ASN A 76 33.98 21.80 -11.67
CA ASN A 76 35.29 22.43 -11.46
C ASN A 76 35.58 22.72 -9.98
N LEU A 77 35.53 21.68 -9.14
CA LEU A 77 35.86 21.79 -7.73
C LEU A 77 37.15 21.04 -7.43
N SER A 78 38.06 21.72 -6.75
CA SER A 78 39.28 21.08 -6.25
C SER A 78 38.90 19.93 -5.31
N VAL A 79 39.51 18.78 -5.53
CA VAL A 79 39.35 17.61 -4.67
C VAL A 79 40.26 17.78 -3.45
N SER A 80 39.69 17.80 -2.27
CA SER A 80 40.47 17.81 -1.03
C SER A 80 41.32 16.54 -0.92
N HIS A 81 42.51 16.66 -0.39
CA HIS A 81 43.35 15.49 -0.09
C HIS A 81 42.83 14.66 1.08
N THR A 82 41.83 15.15 1.80
CA THR A 82 41.22 14.45 2.94
C THR A 82 40.24 13.39 2.41
N PRO A 83 40.49 12.10 2.62
CA PRO A 83 39.53 11.07 2.25
C PRO A 83 38.24 11.23 3.06
N TYR A 84 37.11 10.86 2.49
CA TYR A 84 35.90 10.71 3.28
C TYR A 84 36.21 9.82 4.49
N ALA A 85 35.73 10.21 5.64
CA ALA A 85 35.97 9.45 6.88
C ALA A 85 35.76 7.96 6.64
N THR A 86 36.64 7.11 7.17
CA THR A 86 36.57 5.64 6.97
C THR A 86 35.19 5.08 7.32
N THR A 87 34.45 5.75 8.19
CA THR A 87 33.06 5.41 8.54
C THR A 87 32.04 5.74 7.47
N PHE A 88 32.38 6.56 6.47
CA PHE A 88 31.43 6.98 5.43
C PHE A 88 31.07 5.83 4.48
N PHE A 89 32.06 5.04 4.04
CA PHE A 89 31.85 3.94 3.14
C PHE A 89 32.09 2.55 3.74
N THR A 90 32.80 2.44 4.84
CA THR A 90 33.33 1.15 5.32
C THR A 90 32.48 0.48 6.39
N LYS A 91 31.69 1.22 7.18
CA LYS A 91 30.78 0.59 8.16
C LYS A 91 29.62 -0.13 7.47
N ALA A 92 29.40 -1.38 7.84
CA ALA A 92 28.25 -2.19 7.45
C ALA A 92 28.06 -2.40 5.93
N ASN A 93 29.16 -2.56 5.18
CA ASN A 93 29.14 -2.78 3.72
C ASN A 93 28.45 -1.67 2.90
N ILE A 94 28.22 -0.49 3.49
CA ILE A 94 27.57 0.64 2.83
C ILE A 94 28.33 1.07 1.57
N GLY A 95 29.65 1.00 1.59
CA GLY A 95 30.49 1.31 0.42
C GLY A 95 30.18 0.45 -0.80
N HIS A 96 29.88 -0.84 -0.59
CA HIS A 96 29.49 -1.74 -1.69
C HIS A 96 28.15 -1.31 -2.28
N LEU A 97 27.17 -0.95 -1.45
CA LEU A 97 25.87 -0.46 -1.90
C LEU A 97 26.01 0.81 -2.74
N PHE A 98 26.75 1.81 -2.24
CA PHE A 98 26.98 3.04 -3.00
C PHE A 98 27.75 2.78 -4.31
N ALA A 99 28.74 1.87 -4.31
CA ALA A 99 29.44 1.48 -5.51
C ALA A 99 28.50 0.92 -6.58
N VAL A 100 27.60 0.05 -6.19
CA VAL A 100 26.60 -0.53 -7.10
C VAL A 100 25.66 0.55 -7.61
N LEU A 101 25.09 1.38 -6.74
CA LEU A 101 24.16 2.42 -7.12
C LEU A 101 24.79 3.46 -8.06
N ILE A 102 26.04 3.88 -7.80
CA ILE A 102 26.75 4.81 -8.67
C ILE A 102 27.00 4.16 -10.04
N LYS A 103 27.48 2.92 -10.09
CA LYS A 103 27.70 2.21 -11.35
C LYS A 103 26.41 2.01 -12.14
N MET A 104 25.31 1.73 -11.49
CA MET A 104 23.99 1.65 -12.14
C MET A 104 23.57 2.98 -12.75
N ARG A 105 23.82 4.10 -12.06
CA ARG A 105 23.47 5.44 -12.54
C ARG A 105 24.36 5.95 -13.66
N TYR A 106 25.59 5.50 -13.71
CA TYR A 106 26.60 5.88 -14.71
C TYR A 106 26.91 4.74 -15.69
N HIS A 107 26.00 3.79 -15.88
CA HIS A 107 26.24 2.61 -16.73
C HIS A 107 26.40 2.96 -18.23
N GLU A 108 25.80 4.07 -18.68
CA GLU A 108 25.90 4.57 -20.05
C GLU A 108 27.06 5.58 -20.25
N VAL A 109 27.74 5.92 -19.14
CA VAL A 109 28.84 6.89 -19.18
C VAL A 109 30.17 6.17 -19.29
N GLU A 110 31.00 6.55 -20.26
CA GLU A 110 32.39 6.10 -20.38
C GLU A 110 33.19 6.58 -19.15
N ALA A 111 33.28 5.75 -18.14
CA ALA A 111 33.73 6.11 -16.82
C ALA A 111 35.13 5.56 -16.53
N ASN A 112 36.00 6.42 -16.00
CA ASN A 112 37.32 5.98 -15.50
C ASN A 112 37.21 5.58 -14.01
N TRP A 113 36.75 4.35 -13.76
CA TRP A 113 36.57 3.81 -12.41
C TRP A 113 37.88 3.55 -11.65
N GLU A 114 39.03 3.72 -12.25
CA GLU A 114 40.33 3.60 -11.61
C GLU A 114 40.89 4.96 -11.19
N ASP A 115 40.41 6.06 -11.78
CA ASP A 115 40.82 7.40 -11.43
C ASP A 115 40.13 7.87 -10.15
N ARG A 116 40.90 7.99 -9.08
CA ARG A 116 40.46 8.48 -7.76
C ARG A 116 39.87 9.89 -7.86
N GLY A 117 40.46 10.77 -8.67
CA GLY A 117 39.97 12.15 -8.83
C GLY A 117 38.60 12.19 -9.47
N TRP A 118 38.40 11.41 -10.53
CA TRP A 118 37.14 11.30 -11.22
C TRP A 118 36.04 10.74 -10.32
N ILE A 119 36.32 9.64 -9.60
CA ILE A 119 35.35 9.03 -8.66
C ILE A 119 34.96 10.03 -7.57
N SER A 120 35.92 10.79 -7.04
CA SER A 120 35.65 11.83 -6.04
C SER A 120 34.71 12.91 -6.55
N LYS A 121 34.88 13.33 -7.82
CA LYS A 121 33.98 14.26 -8.50
C LYS A 121 32.59 13.68 -8.67
N VAL A 122 32.46 12.42 -9.08
CA VAL A 122 31.15 11.72 -9.21
C VAL A 122 30.41 11.72 -7.87
N VAL A 123 31.07 11.26 -6.81
CA VAL A 123 30.47 11.25 -5.45
C VAL A 123 30.06 12.65 -5.02
N GLY A 124 30.94 13.64 -5.20
CA GLY A 124 30.64 15.03 -4.85
C GLY A 124 29.49 15.61 -5.67
N ARG A 125 29.41 15.32 -6.95
CA ARG A 125 28.32 15.78 -7.83
C ARG A 125 26.98 15.21 -7.40
N GLU A 126 26.93 13.92 -7.08
CA GLU A 126 25.70 13.29 -6.61
C GLU A 126 25.27 13.81 -5.22
N ILE A 127 26.22 14.11 -4.33
CA ILE A 127 25.90 14.77 -3.05
C ILE A 127 25.26 16.15 -3.28
N LEU A 128 25.81 16.97 -4.16
CA LEU A 128 25.25 18.29 -4.43
C LEU A 128 23.92 18.23 -5.20
N ARG A 129 23.76 17.26 -6.09
CA ARG A 129 22.46 16.98 -6.73
C ARG A 129 21.39 16.64 -5.67
N GLY A 130 21.74 15.78 -4.73
CA GLY A 130 20.85 15.45 -3.63
C GLY A 130 20.53 16.63 -2.73
N ARG A 131 21.51 17.52 -2.47
CA ARG A 131 21.27 18.79 -1.79
C ARG A 131 20.21 19.64 -2.54
N GLU A 132 20.37 19.79 -3.86
CA GLU A 132 19.42 20.53 -4.69
C GLU A 132 18.00 19.95 -4.62
N ILE A 133 17.88 18.62 -4.58
CA ILE A 133 16.60 17.90 -4.45
C ILE A 133 15.98 18.16 -3.07
N LEU A 134 16.76 18.02 -2.01
CA LEU A 134 16.28 18.14 -0.64
C LEU A 134 15.89 19.57 -0.26
N LEU A 135 16.54 20.58 -0.83
CA LEU A 135 16.24 21.99 -0.56
C LEU A 135 15.13 22.58 -1.44
N LYS A 136 14.62 21.84 -2.44
CA LYS A 136 13.40 22.24 -3.14
C LYS A 136 12.23 22.26 -2.16
N GLU A 137 11.25 23.13 -2.43
CA GLU A 137 10.01 23.17 -1.64
C GLU A 137 9.37 21.78 -1.54
N GLY A 138 9.15 21.33 -0.32
CA GLY A 138 8.67 19.97 -0.06
C GLY A 138 9.66 18.83 -0.36
N GLY A 139 10.93 19.14 -0.69
CA GLY A 139 11.92 18.14 -1.09
C GLY A 139 12.31 17.19 0.05
N ILE A 140 12.53 17.73 1.25
CA ILE A 140 12.84 16.91 2.44
C ILE A 140 11.65 16.02 2.79
N GLU A 141 10.44 16.57 2.83
CA GLU A 141 9.20 15.84 3.10
C GLU A 141 8.95 14.75 2.07
N SER A 142 9.10 15.09 0.79
CA SER A 142 8.95 14.12 -0.30
C SER A 142 9.98 13.00 -0.20
N TRP A 143 11.24 13.32 0.08
CA TRP A 143 12.32 12.35 0.19
C TRP A 143 12.19 11.48 1.44
N LEU A 144 11.84 12.06 2.60
CA LEU A 144 11.60 11.31 3.84
C LEU A 144 10.40 10.36 3.72
N ARG A 145 9.44 10.65 2.85
CA ARG A 145 8.35 9.71 2.52
C ARG A 145 8.85 8.46 1.78
N PHE A 146 9.91 8.58 0.97
CA PHE A 146 10.51 7.47 0.22
C PHE A 146 11.56 6.68 1.02
N VAL A 147 12.15 7.28 2.03
CA VAL A 147 13.00 6.55 2.95
C VAL A 147 12.10 5.95 4.02
N PRO A 148 11.82 4.66 3.99
CA PRO A 148 11.22 4.05 5.15
C PRO A 148 12.15 4.33 6.31
N LEU A 149 11.71 5.12 7.29
CA LEU A 149 12.40 5.35 8.57
C LEU A 149 12.53 4.04 9.39
N ARG A 150 12.42 2.92 8.72
CA ARG A 150 12.69 1.57 9.21
C ARG A 150 14.19 1.32 9.29
N GLY A 151 14.88 2.20 9.99
CA GLY A 151 16.18 1.88 10.56
C GLY A 151 15.97 0.73 11.51
N GLY A 152 16.68 -0.40 11.29
CA GLY A 152 16.54 -1.61 12.07
C GLY A 152 16.59 -1.34 13.57
N LYS A 153 15.44 -1.13 14.17
CA LYS A 153 15.24 -1.31 15.58
C LYS A 153 15.04 -2.79 15.87
N SER A 154 15.50 -3.18 17.00
CA SER A 154 15.31 -4.50 17.59
C SER A 154 13.89 -5.02 17.26
N THR A 155 13.81 -6.25 16.78
CA THR A 155 12.54 -6.99 16.59
C THR A 155 11.69 -7.08 17.87
N ASN A 156 12.15 -6.51 18.97
CA ASN A 156 11.46 -6.49 20.26
C ASN A 156 10.48 -5.32 20.44
N ASP A 157 10.52 -4.29 19.59
CA ASP A 157 9.75 -3.05 19.77
C ASP A 157 8.50 -2.95 18.88
N ILE A 158 7.85 -4.07 18.56
CA ILE A 158 6.57 -4.05 17.85
C ILE A 158 5.50 -3.54 18.82
N PRO A 159 4.81 -2.43 18.49
CA PRO A 159 3.83 -1.84 19.40
C PRO A 159 2.60 -2.74 19.58
N VAL A 160 1.96 -2.61 20.72
CA VAL A 160 0.63 -3.16 20.95
C VAL A 160 -0.37 -2.30 20.21
N LEU A 161 -1.18 -2.92 19.34
CA LEU A 161 -2.23 -2.25 18.59
C LEU A 161 -3.58 -2.72 19.11
N ASP A 162 -4.01 -2.08 20.18
CA ASP A 162 -5.33 -2.27 20.77
C ASP A 162 -6.29 -1.23 20.20
N LEU A 163 -7.39 -1.68 19.62
CA LEU A 163 -8.42 -0.82 19.03
C LEU A 163 -9.65 -0.76 19.95
N PRO A 164 -9.84 0.29 20.74
CA PRO A 164 -11.03 0.47 21.55
C PRO A 164 -12.21 0.87 20.67
N ILE A 165 -13.13 -0.06 20.39
CA ILE A 165 -14.24 0.17 19.48
C ILE A 165 -15.54 0.59 20.18
N GLY A 166 -15.58 0.51 21.51
CA GLY A 166 -16.79 0.85 22.28
C GLY A 166 -16.77 0.27 23.68
N GLU A 167 -17.96 -0.07 24.18
CA GLU A 167 -18.17 -0.61 25.52
C GLU A 167 -19.04 -1.87 25.48
N TYR A 168 -18.72 -2.83 26.34
CA TYR A 168 -19.59 -3.98 26.62
C TYR A 168 -20.82 -3.57 27.44
N ASP A 169 -21.84 -4.44 27.53
CA ASP A 169 -23.05 -4.21 28.34
C ASP A 169 -22.76 -3.95 29.83
N ASN A 170 -21.61 -4.39 30.33
CA ASN A 170 -21.17 -4.14 31.71
C ASN A 170 -20.40 -2.82 31.90
N GLY A 171 -20.29 -1.98 30.86
CA GLY A 171 -19.59 -0.70 30.88
C GLY A 171 -18.06 -0.80 30.78
N MET A 172 -17.50 -2.00 30.58
CA MET A 172 -16.07 -2.16 30.35
C MET A 172 -15.71 -1.82 28.90
N PRO A 173 -14.52 -1.23 28.64
CA PRO A 173 -14.05 -0.98 27.28
C PRO A 173 -13.99 -2.26 26.45
N ALA A 174 -14.54 -2.19 25.24
CA ALA A 174 -14.47 -3.26 24.27
C ALA A 174 -13.32 -2.98 23.28
N THR A 175 -12.26 -3.76 23.39
CA THR A 175 -11.01 -3.55 22.64
C THR A 175 -10.69 -4.75 21.76
N ILE A 176 -10.24 -4.50 20.53
CA ILE A 176 -9.74 -5.51 19.61
C ILE A 176 -8.21 -5.49 19.66
N ASP A 177 -7.59 -6.54 20.15
CA ASP A 177 -6.15 -6.77 20.06
C ASP A 177 -5.81 -7.26 18.64
N ILE A 178 -5.46 -6.34 17.73
CA ILE A 178 -5.39 -6.63 16.30
C ILE A 178 -4.06 -7.26 15.87
N ASN A 179 -3.00 -7.13 16.66
CA ASN A 179 -1.69 -7.61 16.27
C ASN A 179 -1.06 -8.64 17.22
N SER A 180 -1.85 -9.28 18.04
CA SER A 180 -1.40 -10.39 18.86
C SER A 180 -0.93 -11.56 18.01
N ARG A 181 0.19 -12.17 18.40
CA ARG A 181 0.69 -13.38 17.76
C ARG A 181 -0.20 -14.61 18.02
N ALA A 182 -0.99 -14.56 19.07
CA ALA A 182 -1.92 -15.64 19.44
C ALA A 182 -3.10 -15.77 18.47
N ILE A 183 -3.46 -14.70 17.76
CA ILE A 183 -4.55 -14.71 16.78
C ILE A 183 -4.11 -15.29 15.43
N ALA A 184 -5.00 -16.04 14.77
CA ALA A 184 -4.68 -16.69 13.51
C ALA A 184 -4.54 -15.71 12.33
N ASN A 185 -5.34 -14.65 12.31
CA ASN A 185 -5.29 -13.57 11.31
C ASN A 185 -5.88 -12.28 11.89
N THR A 186 -5.74 -11.18 11.14
CA THR A 186 -6.15 -9.84 11.55
C THR A 186 -7.35 -9.30 10.77
N GLN A 187 -8.08 -10.19 10.09
CA GLN A 187 -9.16 -9.79 9.20
C GLN A 187 -10.43 -9.48 9.98
N ILE A 188 -11.09 -8.38 9.59
CA ILE A 188 -12.33 -7.91 10.21
C ILE A 188 -13.45 -7.99 9.18
N LEU A 189 -14.56 -8.56 9.62
CA LEU A 189 -15.81 -8.64 8.88
C LEU A 189 -16.83 -7.72 9.54
N VAL A 190 -17.41 -6.81 8.77
CA VAL A 190 -18.47 -5.91 9.26
C VAL A 190 -19.75 -6.18 8.49
N ALA A 191 -20.81 -6.62 9.18
CA ALA A 191 -22.13 -6.79 8.58
C ALA A 191 -23.15 -5.88 9.27
N GLY A 192 -23.94 -5.14 8.48
CA GLY A 192 -24.96 -4.26 9.06
C GLY A 192 -25.91 -3.71 8.01
N THR A 193 -27.22 -3.80 8.27
CA THR A 193 -28.23 -3.20 7.38
C THR A 193 -28.08 -1.68 7.32
N THR A 194 -28.72 -1.07 6.33
CA THR A 194 -28.77 0.40 6.24
C THR A 194 -29.32 0.99 7.54
N GLY A 195 -28.66 2.02 8.06
CA GLY A 195 -29.02 2.69 9.31
C GLY A 195 -28.60 1.95 10.59
N SER A 196 -27.86 0.83 10.51
CA SER A 196 -27.34 0.13 11.71
C SER A 196 -26.16 0.83 12.39
N GLY A 197 -25.50 1.77 11.73
CA GLY A 197 -24.30 2.46 12.23
C GLY A 197 -22.98 1.94 11.62
N LYS A 198 -23.04 1.20 10.51
CA LYS A 198 -21.86 0.61 9.83
C LYS A 198 -20.80 1.66 9.47
N SER A 199 -21.20 2.81 8.91
CA SER A 199 -20.26 3.89 8.56
C SER A 199 -19.56 4.46 9.81
N ASN A 200 -20.28 4.63 10.92
CA ASN A 200 -19.67 5.03 12.19
C ASN A 200 -18.65 3.97 12.68
N LEU A 201 -18.99 2.68 12.60
CA LEU A 201 -18.06 1.62 13.00
C LEU A 201 -16.78 1.62 12.12
N LEU A 202 -16.91 1.81 10.80
CA LEU A 202 -15.75 1.94 9.92
C LEU A 202 -14.90 3.17 10.28
N ALA A 203 -15.55 4.29 10.63
CA ALA A 203 -14.84 5.48 11.09
C ALA A 203 -14.07 5.22 12.39
N VAL A 204 -14.69 4.56 13.36
CA VAL A 204 -14.03 4.16 14.62
C VAL A 204 -12.84 3.27 14.33
N LEU A 205 -12.98 2.25 13.48
CA LEU A 205 -11.86 1.36 13.14
C LEU A 205 -10.70 2.12 12.49
N MET A 206 -10.97 2.99 11.51
CA MET A 206 -9.94 3.80 10.84
C MET A 206 -9.25 4.76 11.82
N HIS A 207 -10.03 5.43 12.67
CA HIS A 207 -9.50 6.32 13.69
C HIS A 207 -8.60 5.57 14.67
N GLU A 208 -9.07 4.45 15.22
CA GLU A 208 -8.32 3.70 16.22
C GLU A 208 -7.07 3.03 15.62
N ILE A 209 -7.11 2.54 14.39
CA ILE A 209 -5.92 2.04 13.68
C ILE A 209 -4.84 3.14 13.60
N ARG A 210 -5.23 4.38 13.27
CA ARG A 210 -4.31 5.51 13.21
C ARG A 210 -3.85 5.93 14.59
N SER A 211 -4.76 6.10 15.53
CA SER A 211 -4.48 6.54 16.90
C SER A 211 -3.54 5.59 17.63
N ALA A 212 -3.82 4.28 17.59
CA ALA A 212 -3.00 3.26 18.24
C ALA A 212 -1.57 3.14 17.65
N SER A 213 -1.34 3.65 16.45
CA SER A 213 -0.06 3.53 15.75
C SER A 213 0.64 4.86 15.48
N SER A 214 0.01 6.02 15.74
CA SER A 214 0.56 7.35 15.43
C SER A 214 1.88 7.63 16.12
N ASP A 215 1.98 7.27 17.38
CA ASP A 215 3.16 7.50 18.22
C ASP A 215 4.22 6.40 18.10
N THR A 216 4.01 5.48 17.18
CA THR A 216 4.91 4.36 16.96
C THR A 216 5.85 4.62 15.78
N HIS A 217 6.97 3.90 15.74
CA HIS A 217 7.86 3.89 14.58
C HIS A 217 7.27 3.14 13.37
N TYR A 218 6.08 2.58 13.52
CA TYR A 218 5.36 1.78 12.54
C TYR A 218 3.91 2.26 12.42
N PRO A 219 3.68 3.49 11.93
CA PRO A 219 2.31 3.97 11.74
C PRO A 219 1.60 3.06 10.75
N VAL A 220 0.44 2.55 11.16
CA VAL A 220 -0.39 1.71 10.32
C VAL A 220 -1.29 2.62 9.47
N ASN A 221 -1.22 2.46 8.18
CA ASN A 221 -2.01 3.24 7.23
C ASN A 221 -3.19 2.41 6.71
N PHE A 222 -4.12 3.07 6.04
CA PHE A 222 -5.25 2.40 5.41
C PHE A 222 -5.54 2.94 4.00
N LEU A 223 -6.19 2.11 3.20
CA LEU A 223 -6.82 2.50 1.95
C LEU A 223 -8.29 2.05 2.00
N LEU A 224 -9.20 3.02 1.91
CA LEU A 224 -10.65 2.79 1.89
C LEU A 224 -11.19 2.92 0.47
N PHE A 225 -11.94 1.93 0.01
CA PHE A 225 -12.83 2.04 -1.14
C PHE A 225 -14.22 2.49 -0.66
N ASP A 226 -14.51 3.77 -0.87
CA ASP A 226 -15.75 4.41 -0.43
C ASP A 226 -16.83 4.35 -1.53
N TYR A 227 -17.63 3.29 -1.50
CA TYR A 227 -18.69 3.07 -2.48
C TYR A 227 -19.89 3.99 -2.34
N LYS A 228 -20.09 4.60 -1.18
CA LYS A 228 -21.22 5.51 -0.94
C LYS A 228 -20.83 6.97 -1.13
N GLY A 229 -19.54 7.29 -1.07
CA GLY A 229 -19.03 8.65 -1.07
C GLY A 229 -19.27 9.38 0.25
N GLU A 230 -19.63 8.66 1.32
CA GLU A 230 -19.91 9.24 2.65
C GLU A 230 -18.63 9.79 3.29
N PHE A 231 -17.51 9.07 3.14
CA PHE A 231 -16.20 9.46 3.67
C PHE A 231 -15.47 10.46 2.77
N SER A 232 -15.88 10.55 1.52
CA SER A 232 -15.27 11.43 0.50
C SER A 232 -16.01 12.75 0.36
N ALA A 233 -17.11 12.97 1.06
CA ALA A 233 -17.91 14.18 0.98
C ALA A 233 -17.13 15.36 1.56
N ILE A 234 -16.77 16.34 0.71
CA ILE A 234 -15.96 17.53 1.04
C ILE A 234 -16.63 18.40 2.14
N GLU A 235 -17.94 18.30 2.31
CA GLU A 235 -18.68 19.05 3.32
C GLU A 235 -18.35 18.59 4.76
N ASN A 236 -17.68 17.44 4.92
CA ASN A 236 -17.29 16.88 6.20
C ASN A 236 -15.80 17.00 6.47
N ASP A 237 -15.25 18.22 6.47
CA ASP A 237 -13.85 18.46 6.91
C ASP A 237 -13.55 17.88 8.30
N SER A 238 -14.59 17.74 9.15
CA SER A 238 -14.48 17.08 10.46
C SER A 238 -14.03 15.61 10.37
N TRP A 239 -14.33 14.92 9.28
CA TRP A 239 -13.91 13.54 9.08
C TRP A 239 -12.40 13.41 8.83
N LEU A 240 -11.85 14.26 7.99
CA LEU A 240 -10.42 14.27 7.71
C LEU A 240 -9.61 14.60 8.97
N GLN A 241 -10.14 15.45 9.86
CA GLN A 241 -9.49 15.78 11.13
C GLN A 241 -9.37 14.57 12.07
N LEU A 242 -10.28 13.59 11.96
CA LEU A 242 -10.20 12.34 12.72
C LEU A 242 -9.09 11.40 12.23
N PHE A 243 -8.60 11.56 10.98
CA PHE A 243 -7.70 10.60 10.35
C PHE A 243 -6.29 11.13 10.09
N ASP A 244 -5.82 12.13 10.81
CA ASP A 244 -4.52 12.75 10.54
C ASP A 244 -4.51 13.38 9.12
N THR A 245 -5.03 14.60 9.00
CA THR A 245 -5.27 15.32 7.73
C THR A 245 -4.03 15.46 6.88
N ASP A 246 -2.85 15.56 7.49
CA ASP A 246 -1.57 15.71 6.77
C ASP A 246 -1.17 14.45 6.01
N ARG A 247 -1.79 13.29 6.34
CA ARG A 247 -1.45 12.00 5.75
C ARG A 247 -2.60 11.28 5.09
N THR A 248 -3.82 11.83 5.14
CA THR A 248 -4.99 11.24 4.50
C THR A 248 -5.37 12.04 3.27
N ALA A 249 -5.43 11.38 2.12
CA ALA A 249 -5.81 12.01 0.86
C ALA A 249 -7.07 11.35 0.28
N ILE A 250 -8.00 12.17 -0.19
CA ILE A 250 -9.17 11.72 -0.95
C ILE A 250 -8.79 11.68 -2.43
N LEU A 251 -8.91 10.50 -3.03
CA LEU A 251 -8.70 10.28 -4.46
C LEU A 251 -10.06 10.16 -5.15
N ASN A 252 -10.32 11.05 -6.08
CA ASN A 252 -11.56 11.05 -6.87
C ASN A 252 -11.25 10.72 -8.35
N PRO A 253 -11.37 9.45 -8.77
CA PRO A 253 -10.96 9.04 -10.11
C PRO A 253 -11.78 9.64 -11.26
N ILE A 254 -12.93 10.25 -10.96
CA ILE A 254 -13.71 10.99 -11.97
C ILE A 254 -13.12 12.37 -12.25
N GLU A 255 -12.50 13.00 -11.25
CA GLU A 255 -11.96 14.35 -11.37
C GLU A 255 -10.49 14.35 -11.79
N ARG A 256 -9.72 13.38 -11.28
CA ARG A 256 -8.29 13.23 -11.57
C ARG A 256 -7.93 11.74 -11.58
N PRO A 257 -7.07 11.30 -12.51
CA PRO A 257 -6.57 9.92 -12.51
C PRO A 257 -5.97 9.52 -11.17
N LEU A 258 -6.09 8.26 -10.81
CA LEU A 258 -5.38 7.70 -9.67
C LEU A 258 -3.87 7.84 -9.91
N PRO A 259 -3.10 8.36 -8.95
CA PRO A 259 -1.74 8.85 -9.17
C PRO A 259 -0.69 7.73 -9.23
N PHE A 260 -1.00 6.65 -9.91
CA PHE A 260 -0.09 5.52 -10.13
C PHE A 260 -0.48 4.72 -11.38
N THR A 261 0.50 3.98 -11.94
CA THR A 261 0.25 3.02 -13.00
C THR A 261 -0.27 1.69 -12.43
N PRO A 262 -1.34 1.11 -13.01
CA PRO A 262 -1.83 -0.21 -12.59
C PRO A 262 -0.96 -1.38 -13.09
N PHE A 263 -0.02 -1.12 -13.98
CA PHE A 263 0.76 -2.15 -14.66
C PHE A 263 2.11 -2.40 -13.99
N LYS A 264 2.57 -3.66 -14.04
CA LYS A 264 3.87 -4.08 -13.48
C LYS A 264 5.02 -3.67 -14.41
N ASP A 265 6.19 -3.38 -13.83
CA ASP A 265 7.44 -3.18 -14.57
C ASP A 265 8.20 -4.52 -14.64
N PHE A 266 8.50 -4.95 -15.85
CA PHE A 266 9.25 -6.17 -16.13
C PHE A 266 10.65 -5.89 -16.72
N THR A 267 11.14 -4.65 -16.62
CA THR A 267 12.47 -4.30 -17.13
C THR A 267 13.53 -5.21 -16.52
N GLY A 268 14.29 -5.88 -17.38
CA GLY A 268 15.32 -6.84 -16.94
C GLY A 268 14.80 -8.22 -16.51
N LYS A 269 13.50 -8.48 -16.63
CA LYS A 269 12.89 -9.78 -16.32
C LYS A 269 12.77 -10.67 -17.57
N PRO A 270 12.70 -12.00 -17.40
CA PRO A 270 12.43 -12.91 -18.52
C PRO A 270 11.03 -12.67 -19.10
N ILE A 271 10.90 -12.80 -20.43
CA ILE A 271 9.62 -12.64 -21.14
C ILE A 271 8.52 -13.59 -20.64
N ASN A 272 8.90 -14.73 -20.06
CA ASN A 272 7.95 -15.68 -19.50
C ASN A 272 7.16 -15.09 -18.31
N GLU A 273 7.71 -14.16 -17.55
CA GLU A 273 6.98 -13.46 -16.49
C GLU A 273 5.89 -12.56 -17.09
N VAL A 274 6.17 -11.90 -18.21
CA VAL A 274 5.17 -11.12 -18.96
C VAL A 274 4.08 -12.03 -19.52
N ASN A 275 4.43 -13.19 -20.06
CA ASN A 275 3.44 -14.14 -20.59
C ASN A 275 2.48 -14.61 -19.48
N LEU A 276 3.00 -14.92 -18.30
CA LEU A 276 2.18 -15.30 -17.16
C LEU A 276 1.26 -14.14 -16.72
N TYR A 277 1.84 -12.96 -16.56
CA TYR A 277 1.08 -11.76 -16.19
C TYR A 277 0.01 -11.41 -17.23
N ALA A 278 0.30 -11.54 -18.52
CA ALA A 278 -0.65 -11.28 -19.59
C ALA A 278 -1.88 -12.23 -19.51
N THR A 279 -1.65 -13.50 -19.17
CA THR A 279 -2.74 -14.45 -18.94
C THR A 279 -3.59 -14.07 -17.73
N GLU A 280 -2.97 -13.63 -16.65
CA GLU A 280 -3.66 -13.16 -15.45
C GLU A 280 -4.47 -11.89 -15.72
N LEU A 281 -3.87 -10.93 -16.40
CA LEU A 281 -4.51 -9.65 -16.74
C LEU A 281 -5.67 -9.83 -17.73
N SER A 282 -5.52 -10.71 -18.72
CA SER A 282 -6.57 -11.08 -19.66
C SER A 282 -7.78 -11.68 -18.93
N SER A 283 -7.52 -12.63 -18.03
CA SER A 283 -8.57 -13.23 -17.18
C SER A 283 -9.26 -12.19 -16.29
N ALA A 284 -8.52 -11.23 -15.76
CA ALA A 284 -9.04 -10.13 -14.96
C ALA A 284 -9.98 -9.21 -15.76
N LEU A 285 -9.55 -8.78 -16.93
CA LEU A 285 -10.35 -7.95 -17.82
C LEU A 285 -11.61 -8.69 -18.27
N SER A 286 -11.53 -10.02 -18.46
CA SER A 286 -12.68 -10.88 -18.71
C SER A 286 -13.67 -10.90 -17.56
N ALA A 287 -13.18 -10.97 -16.30
CA ALA A 287 -14.03 -10.96 -15.11
C ALA A 287 -14.66 -9.58 -14.83
N ILE A 288 -13.98 -8.49 -15.20
CA ILE A 288 -14.47 -7.12 -15.06
C ILE A 288 -15.52 -6.78 -16.15
N SER A 289 -15.38 -7.36 -17.34
CA SER A 289 -16.28 -7.10 -18.46
C SER A 289 -17.74 -7.49 -18.13
N ARG A 290 -18.69 -6.65 -18.56
CA ARG A 290 -20.13 -6.96 -18.44
C ARG A 290 -20.61 -8.03 -19.42
N THR A 291 -19.86 -8.22 -20.49
CA THR A 291 -20.16 -9.19 -21.54
C THR A 291 -19.12 -10.29 -21.54
N SER A 292 -19.55 -11.52 -21.83
CA SER A 292 -18.65 -12.66 -21.87
C SER A 292 -17.56 -12.47 -22.93
N ILE A 293 -16.33 -12.74 -22.55
CA ILE A 293 -15.17 -12.79 -23.45
C ILE A 293 -14.96 -14.25 -23.84
N SER A 294 -14.93 -14.55 -25.13
CA SER A 294 -14.71 -15.90 -25.63
C SER A 294 -13.23 -16.31 -25.48
N ALA A 295 -12.94 -17.61 -25.48
CA ALA A 295 -11.57 -18.10 -25.40
C ALA A 295 -10.65 -17.54 -26.51
N ASN A 296 -11.18 -17.32 -27.71
CA ASN A 296 -10.40 -16.71 -28.80
C ASN A 296 -10.08 -15.23 -28.54
N MET A 297 -11.02 -14.50 -27.96
CA MET A 297 -10.81 -13.10 -27.56
C MET A 297 -9.82 -13.01 -26.42
N ASP A 298 -9.90 -13.91 -25.44
CA ASP A 298 -9.00 -13.99 -24.29
C ASP A 298 -7.56 -14.27 -24.74
N ASN A 299 -7.35 -15.26 -25.61
CA ASN A 299 -6.04 -15.56 -26.18
C ASN A 299 -5.47 -14.38 -26.99
N ARG A 300 -6.32 -13.68 -27.74
CA ARG A 300 -5.91 -12.50 -28.50
C ARG A 300 -5.54 -11.35 -27.58
N LEU A 301 -6.31 -11.14 -26.52
CA LEU A 301 -6.02 -10.12 -25.50
C LEU A 301 -4.70 -10.41 -24.78
N SER A 302 -4.46 -11.65 -24.36
CA SER A 302 -3.19 -12.05 -23.78
C SER A 302 -2.03 -11.78 -24.73
N THR A 303 -2.18 -12.10 -26.03
CA THR A 303 -1.17 -11.81 -27.06
C THR A 303 -0.95 -10.30 -27.21
N ALA A 304 -2.01 -9.50 -27.22
CA ALA A 304 -1.93 -8.04 -27.33
C ALA A 304 -1.16 -7.42 -26.15
N ILE A 305 -1.41 -7.90 -24.93
CA ILE A 305 -0.70 -7.46 -23.73
C ILE A 305 0.80 -7.77 -23.87
N VAL A 306 1.17 -9.00 -24.29
CA VAL A 306 2.57 -9.38 -24.47
C VAL A 306 3.25 -8.51 -25.53
N ASN A 307 2.56 -8.20 -26.64
CA ASN A 307 3.10 -7.36 -27.70
C ASN A 307 3.31 -5.92 -27.20
N ALA A 308 2.34 -5.32 -26.51
CA ALA A 308 2.47 -4.00 -25.92
C ALA A 308 3.69 -3.90 -24.98
N TYR A 309 3.93 -4.92 -24.16
CA TYR A 309 5.13 -4.97 -23.31
C TYR A 309 6.43 -5.10 -24.11
N LYS A 310 6.45 -5.88 -25.18
CA LYS A 310 7.63 -6.00 -26.05
C LYS A 310 7.97 -4.67 -26.70
N ASP A 311 6.98 -3.96 -27.21
CA ASP A 311 7.15 -2.66 -27.85
C ASP A 311 7.72 -1.61 -26.89
N LYS A 312 7.35 -1.69 -25.62
CA LYS A 312 7.88 -0.85 -24.54
C LYS A 312 9.14 -1.37 -23.86
N LYS A 313 9.80 -2.37 -24.40
CA LYS A 313 11.01 -2.98 -23.79
C LYS A 313 10.75 -3.43 -22.35
N LEU A 314 9.61 -4.04 -22.12
CA LEU A 314 9.11 -4.59 -20.84
C LEU A 314 8.85 -3.55 -19.74
N ARG A 315 8.76 -2.26 -20.08
CA ARG A 315 8.29 -1.20 -19.16
C ARG A 315 6.76 -1.28 -18.99
N PRO A 316 6.20 -0.62 -17.97
CA PRO A 316 4.75 -0.55 -17.81
C PRO A 316 4.06 -0.03 -19.08
N VAL A 317 3.01 -0.70 -19.47
CA VAL A 317 2.17 -0.35 -20.63
C VAL A 317 1.01 0.54 -20.21
N THR A 318 0.19 0.95 -21.17
CA THR A 318 -1.07 1.66 -20.94
C THR A 318 -2.24 0.86 -21.50
N PHE A 319 -3.45 1.16 -21.07
CA PHE A 319 -4.65 0.56 -21.66
C PHE A 319 -4.80 0.91 -23.14
N SER A 320 -4.34 2.09 -23.58
CA SER A 320 -4.34 2.51 -24.99
C SER A 320 -3.46 1.59 -25.83
N GLU A 321 -2.24 1.34 -25.41
CA GLU A 321 -1.29 0.47 -26.11
C GLU A 321 -1.79 -0.98 -26.19
N ILE A 322 -2.43 -1.47 -25.13
CA ILE A 322 -3.07 -2.80 -25.16
C ILE A 322 -4.22 -2.82 -26.18
N LEU A 323 -5.04 -1.78 -26.19
CA LEU A 323 -6.18 -1.66 -27.12
C LEU A 323 -5.72 -1.58 -28.59
N GLU A 324 -4.69 -0.80 -28.86
CA GLU A 324 -4.07 -0.68 -30.20
C GLU A 324 -3.55 -2.04 -30.68
N ASN A 325 -2.71 -2.70 -29.87
CA ASN A 325 -2.21 -4.03 -30.16
C ASN A 325 -3.34 -5.08 -30.33
N TYR A 326 -4.41 -4.98 -29.54
CA TYR A 326 -5.56 -5.87 -29.70
C TYR A 326 -6.28 -5.65 -31.02
N ARG A 327 -6.49 -4.40 -31.45
CA ARG A 327 -7.13 -4.05 -32.73
C ARG A 327 -6.32 -4.52 -33.91
N GLU A 328 -5.00 -4.44 -33.86
CA GLU A 328 -4.11 -4.95 -34.92
C GLU A 328 -4.22 -6.48 -35.11
N LEU A 329 -4.50 -7.21 -34.05
CA LEU A 329 -4.71 -8.65 -34.09
C LEU A 329 -6.10 -9.07 -34.57
N LEU A 330 -7.04 -8.12 -34.77
CA LEU A 330 -8.37 -8.44 -35.27
C LEU A 330 -8.30 -8.79 -36.76
N PRO A 331 -9.08 -9.80 -37.22
CA PRO A 331 -9.25 -10.06 -38.66
C PRO A 331 -9.75 -8.82 -39.40
N GLU A 332 -9.32 -8.59 -40.64
CA GLU A 332 -9.70 -7.42 -41.46
C GLU A 332 -11.21 -7.13 -41.44
N LYS A 333 -12.05 -8.18 -41.53
CA LYS A 333 -13.52 -8.06 -41.50
C LYS A 333 -14.08 -7.59 -40.13
N GLN A 334 -13.28 -7.65 -39.09
CA GLN A 334 -13.66 -7.25 -37.73
C GLN A 334 -12.95 -5.96 -37.28
N GLN A 335 -11.97 -5.50 -38.04
CA GLN A 335 -11.32 -4.21 -37.79
C GLN A 335 -12.39 -3.10 -37.93
N GLY A 336 -12.45 -2.25 -36.89
CA GLY A 336 -13.48 -1.18 -36.82
C GLY A 336 -14.82 -1.57 -36.21
N LYS A 337 -14.98 -2.84 -35.75
CA LYS A 337 -16.15 -3.27 -34.97
C LYS A 337 -15.72 -3.49 -33.51
N ASP A 338 -16.55 -3.00 -32.61
CA ASP A 338 -16.33 -3.24 -31.19
C ASP A 338 -16.78 -4.65 -30.78
N ASP A 339 -15.96 -5.31 -30.00
CA ASP A 339 -16.27 -6.54 -29.30
C ASP A 339 -16.21 -6.33 -27.77
N SER A 340 -16.40 -7.39 -26.98
CA SER A 340 -16.39 -7.30 -25.52
C SER A 340 -15.06 -6.78 -24.98
N VAL A 341 -13.93 -7.11 -25.61
CA VAL A 341 -12.59 -6.67 -25.19
C VAL A 341 -12.35 -5.21 -25.54
N THR A 342 -12.62 -4.83 -26.81
CA THR A 342 -12.50 -3.42 -27.23
C THR A 342 -13.41 -2.51 -26.42
N SER A 343 -14.61 -2.99 -26.06
CA SER A 343 -15.54 -2.22 -25.24
C SER A 343 -14.99 -1.93 -23.83
N VAL A 344 -14.49 -2.93 -23.13
CA VAL A 344 -13.95 -2.72 -21.77
C VAL A 344 -12.66 -1.90 -21.79
N LEU A 345 -11.75 -2.17 -22.73
CA LEU A 345 -10.51 -1.40 -22.87
C LEU A 345 -10.79 0.05 -23.28
N SER A 346 -11.70 0.31 -24.23
CA SER A 346 -12.10 1.67 -24.61
C SER A 346 -12.71 2.44 -23.44
N GLN A 347 -13.49 1.79 -22.58
CA GLN A 347 -14.00 2.44 -21.37
C GLN A 347 -12.85 2.83 -20.41
N LEU A 348 -11.86 1.96 -20.21
CA LEU A 348 -10.70 2.26 -19.34
C LEU A 348 -9.83 3.39 -19.92
N VAL A 349 -9.63 3.42 -21.24
CA VAL A 349 -8.91 4.48 -21.93
C VAL A 349 -9.67 5.81 -21.85
N ASN A 350 -10.96 5.83 -22.23
CA ASN A 350 -11.75 7.05 -22.32
C ASN A 350 -11.98 7.72 -20.96
N ASN A 351 -12.06 6.94 -19.88
CA ASN A 351 -12.25 7.49 -18.55
C ASN A 351 -10.93 7.90 -17.87
N HIS A 352 -9.78 7.54 -18.43
CA HIS A 352 -8.45 7.93 -17.94
C HIS A 352 -8.30 7.80 -16.41
N ILE A 353 -8.60 6.59 -15.90
CA ILE A 353 -8.73 6.32 -14.46
C ILE A 353 -7.36 6.30 -13.74
N PHE A 354 -6.28 5.95 -14.45
CA PHE A 354 -4.96 5.75 -13.87
C PHE A 354 -3.92 6.60 -14.60
N GLU A 355 -2.92 7.04 -13.86
CA GLU A 355 -1.73 7.65 -14.43
C GLU A 355 -0.80 6.60 -15.05
N GLU A 356 0.10 7.06 -15.91
CA GLU A 356 1.08 6.19 -16.57
C GLU A 356 2.30 5.88 -15.69
N GLU A 357 2.52 6.68 -14.65
CA GLU A 357 3.64 6.56 -13.72
C GLU A 357 3.18 6.61 -12.27
N ASP A 358 3.98 6.02 -11.37
CA ASP A 358 3.75 6.10 -9.94
C ASP A 358 4.17 7.47 -9.40
N LYS A 359 3.20 8.24 -8.88
CA LYS A 359 3.41 9.57 -8.28
C LYS A 359 3.29 9.57 -6.76
N VAL A 360 2.77 8.49 -6.18
CA VAL A 360 2.52 8.36 -4.74
C VAL A 360 2.94 7.00 -4.22
N ASP A 361 3.18 6.94 -2.93
CA ASP A 361 3.38 5.70 -2.19
C ASP A 361 2.07 5.30 -1.50
N LEU A 362 1.45 4.23 -2.00
CA LEU A 362 0.14 3.77 -1.53
C LEU A 362 0.13 3.21 -0.11
N ILE A 363 1.28 2.87 0.46
CA ILE A 363 1.35 2.23 1.79
C ILE A 363 1.83 3.15 2.91
N ASN A 364 2.47 4.27 2.58
CA ASN A 364 3.00 5.21 3.56
C ASN A 364 2.07 6.40 3.87
N SER A 365 0.86 6.38 3.32
CA SER A 365 -0.19 7.37 3.58
C SER A 365 -1.55 6.69 3.64
N CYS A 366 -2.54 7.37 4.18
CA CYS A 366 -3.92 6.91 4.16
C CYS A 366 -4.63 7.46 2.92
N TYR A 367 -5.43 6.62 2.26
CA TYR A 367 -6.18 7.00 1.07
C TYR A 367 -7.65 6.62 1.19
N ILE A 368 -8.51 7.50 0.72
CA ILE A 368 -9.94 7.24 0.53
C ILE A 368 -10.22 7.37 -0.96
N ILE A 369 -10.54 6.27 -1.63
CA ILE A 369 -10.88 6.26 -3.05
C ILE A 369 -12.39 6.39 -3.19
N ASN A 370 -12.83 7.52 -3.74
CA ASN A 370 -14.26 7.81 -3.94
C ASN A 370 -14.82 7.02 -5.13
N LEU A 371 -15.67 6.06 -4.85
CA LEU A 371 -16.41 5.28 -5.84
C LEU A 371 -17.91 5.64 -5.89
N GLY A 372 -18.35 6.61 -5.09
CA GLY A 372 -19.76 6.96 -4.91
C GLY A 372 -20.49 7.35 -6.21
N ARG A 373 -19.77 7.93 -7.16
CA ARG A 373 -20.31 8.37 -8.47
C ARG A 373 -20.25 7.32 -9.57
N PHE A 374 -19.56 6.20 -9.35
CA PHE A 374 -19.53 5.09 -10.31
C PHE A 374 -20.76 4.19 -10.15
N PRO A 375 -21.27 3.58 -11.23
CA PRO A 375 -22.20 2.45 -11.12
C PRO A 375 -21.57 1.36 -10.26
N LYS A 376 -22.23 0.98 -9.17
CA LYS A 376 -21.62 0.15 -8.11
C LYS A 376 -21.21 -1.24 -8.58
N ASP A 377 -21.99 -1.84 -9.46
CA ASP A 377 -21.71 -3.10 -10.16
C ASP A 377 -21.00 -2.91 -11.50
N GLY A 378 -20.60 -1.67 -11.82
CA GLY A 378 -20.03 -1.27 -13.08
C GLY A 378 -18.60 -1.78 -13.29
N ALA A 379 -18.22 -1.96 -14.57
CA ALA A 379 -16.87 -2.39 -14.95
C ALA A 379 -15.78 -1.45 -14.39
N MET A 380 -16.02 -0.14 -14.32
CA MET A 380 -15.03 0.83 -13.84
C MET A 380 -14.77 0.69 -12.34
N ALA A 381 -15.81 0.57 -11.51
CA ALA A 381 -15.62 0.34 -10.07
C ALA A 381 -14.87 -0.97 -9.80
N LYS A 382 -15.22 -2.04 -10.52
CA LYS A 382 -14.53 -3.34 -10.43
C LYS A 382 -13.07 -3.23 -10.87
N ALA A 383 -12.79 -2.51 -11.96
CA ALA A 383 -11.43 -2.27 -12.45
C ALA A 383 -10.58 -1.51 -11.43
N ILE A 384 -11.12 -0.42 -10.85
CA ILE A 384 -10.41 0.37 -9.85
C ILE A 384 -10.01 -0.51 -8.68
N VAL A 385 -10.94 -1.24 -8.08
CA VAL A 385 -10.63 -2.10 -6.92
C VAL A 385 -9.64 -3.21 -7.31
N TYR A 386 -9.85 -3.87 -8.45
CA TYR A 386 -8.96 -4.91 -8.93
C TYR A 386 -7.51 -4.39 -9.07
N PHE A 387 -7.32 -3.32 -9.82
CA PHE A 387 -5.98 -2.80 -10.13
C PHE A 387 -5.30 -2.16 -8.92
N VAL A 388 -6.04 -1.49 -8.04
CA VAL A 388 -5.50 -0.95 -6.80
C VAL A 388 -5.02 -2.07 -5.87
N VAL A 389 -5.83 -3.12 -5.68
CA VAL A 389 -5.44 -4.27 -4.86
C VAL A 389 -4.28 -5.05 -5.50
N SER A 390 -4.27 -5.20 -6.83
CA SER A 390 -3.14 -5.78 -7.57
C SER A 390 -1.85 -4.97 -7.37
N LYS A 391 -1.95 -3.64 -7.40
CA LYS A 391 -0.81 -2.75 -7.14
C LYS A 391 -0.30 -2.89 -5.72
N LEU A 392 -1.20 -2.92 -4.73
CA LEU A 392 -0.83 -3.18 -3.34
C LEU A 392 -0.08 -4.52 -3.21
N ASN A 393 -0.61 -5.61 -3.76
CA ASN A 393 0.06 -6.90 -3.72
C ASN A 393 1.48 -6.82 -4.31
N THR A 394 1.65 -6.16 -5.46
CA THR A 394 2.97 -5.96 -6.08
C THR A 394 3.95 -5.20 -5.18
N ILE A 395 3.48 -4.14 -4.50
CA ILE A 395 4.28 -3.39 -3.54
C ILE A 395 4.70 -4.30 -2.38
N TYR A 396 3.75 -5.05 -1.82
CA TYR A 396 4.03 -5.93 -0.69
C TYR A 396 4.91 -7.12 -1.01
N GLU A 397 4.86 -7.65 -2.25
CA GLU A 397 5.79 -8.69 -2.73
C GLU A 397 7.24 -8.21 -2.68
N SER A 398 7.48 -6.92 -2.90
CA SER A 398 8.82 -6.32 -2.85
C SER A 398 9.31 -6.01 -1.43
N LEU A 399 8.43 -6.03 -0.43
CA LEU A 399 8.78 -5.73 0.95
C LEU A 399 9.36 -6.97 1.66
N PRO A 400 10.24 -6.76 2.65
CA PRO A 400 10.69 -7.84 3.51
C PRO A 400 9.50 -8.45 4.28
N PRO A 401 9.60 -9.72 4.70
CA PRO A 401 8.59 -10.31 5.59
C PRO A 401 8.31 -9.42 6.80
N GLN A 402 7.09 -9.48 7.33
CA GLN A 402 6.74 -8.73 8.53
C GLN A 402 7.64 -9.12 9.71
N SER A 403 7.95 -8.15 10.55
CA SER A 403 8.66 -8.38 11.80
C SER A 403 7.72 -9.05 12.82
N THR A 404 8.27 -9.95 13.62
CA THR A 404 7.54 -10.62 14.70
C THR A 404 8.39 -10.69 15.95
N ASN A 405 7.76 -10.59 17.12
CA ASN A 405 8.38 -10.93 18.40
C ASN A 405 7.60 -12.06 19.09
N LYS A 406 7.82 -12.28 20.38
CA LYS A 406 7.15 -13.37 21.12
C LYS A 406 5.65 -13.20 21.20
N GLU A 407 5.15 -11.96 21.24
CA GLU A 407 3.77 -11.61 21.56
C GLU A 407 3.04 -10.95 20.38
N ARG A 408 3.76 -10.25 19.51
CA ARG A 408 3.20 -9.35 18.51
C ARG A 408 3.72 -9.62 17.10
N VAL A 409 2.92 -9.23 16.12
CA VAL A 409 3.28 -9.19 14.70
C VAL A 409 3.19 -7.75 14.19
N GLU A 410 4.09 -7.38 13.30
CA GLU A 410 4.05 -6.07 12.64
C GLU A 410 2.84 -5.99 11.72
N LEU A 411 2.02 -4.94 11.87
CA LEU A 411 1.03 -4.55 10.89
C LEU A 411 1.50 -3.29 10.17
N ARG A 412 1.23 -3.19 8.88
CA ARG A 412 1.69 -2.12 8.00
C ARG A 412 0.54 -1.34 7.40
N HIS A 413 -0.54 -2.05 7.05
CA HIS A 413 -1.60 -1.46 6.26
C HIS A 413 -2.93 -2.22 6.38
N PHE A 414 -4.03 -1.48 6.28
CA PHE A 414 -5.38 -2.01 6.15
C PHE A 414 -5.99 -1.64 4.80
N THR A 415 -6.49 -2.63 4.09
CA THR A 415 -7.36 -2.43 2.92
C THR A 415 -8.80 -2.55 3.39
N ILE A 416 -9.59 -1.51 3.22
CA ILE A 416 -10.98 -1.41 3.69
C ILE A 416 -11.89 -1.31 2.47
N ILE A 417 -12.87 -2.21 2.35
CA ILE A 417 -13.84 -2.18 1.26
C ILE A 417 -15.24 -2.05 1.86
N ASP A 418 -15.83 -0.87 1.74
CA ASP A 418 -17.26 -0.70 2.03
C ASP A 418 -18.09 -1.29 0.88
N GLU A 419 -19.26 -1.82 1.18
CA GLU A 419 -20.14 -2.52 0.24
C GLU A 419 -19.41 -3.64 -0.55
N ALA A 420 -18.57 -4.41 0.16
CA ALA A 420 -17.67 -5.41 -0.41
C ALA A 420 -18.37 -6.48 -1.27
N HIS A 421 -19.68 -6.67 -1.12
CA HIS A 421 -20.45 -7.62 -1.94
C HIS A 421 -20.32 -7.37 -3.45
N TYR A 422 -20.11 -6.11 -3.89
CA TYR A 422 -19.85 -5.82 -5.30
C TYR A 422 -18.52 -6.39 -5.80
N MET A 423 -17.56 -6.62 -4.88
CA MET A 423 -16.22 -7.15 -5.20
C MET A 423 -16.07 -8.64 -4.96
N LEU A 424 -17.00 -9.23 -4.20
CA LEU A 424 -17.01 -10.65 -3.90
C LEU A 424 -17.79 -11.47 -4.92
N ASP A 425 -18.54 -10.83 -5.82
CA ASP A 425 -19.39 -11.49 -6.83
C ASP A 425 -18.65 -11.85 -8.12
N PHE A 426 -17.39 -11.47 -8.29
CA PHE A 426 -16.60 -11.84 -9.46
C PHE A 426 -15.23 -12.39 -9.03
N ASP A 427 -14.51 -13.03 -9.98
CA ASP A 427 -13.18 -13.58 -9.73
C ASP A 427 -12.12 -12.49 -9.57
N ASN A 428 -12.00 -11.95 -8.37
CA ASN A 428 -11.00 -10.95 -8.01
C ASN A 428 -9.78 -11.66 -7.37
N ARG A 429 -8.90 -12.17 -8.21
CA ARG A 429 -7.71 -12.91 -7.76
C ARG A 429 -6.81 -12.09 -6.82
N PRO A 430 -6.46 -10.81 -7.10
CA PRO A 430 -5.67 -10.01 -6.17
C PRO A 430 -6.29 -9.91 -4.78
N LEU A 431 -7.61 -9.77 -4.69
CA LEU A 431 -8.32 -9.74 -3.41
C LEU A 431 -8.25 -11.08 -2.69
N ARG A 432 -8.37 -12.21 -3.42
CA ARG A 432 -8.20 -13.54 -2.82
C ARG A 432 -6.79 -13.74 -2.26
N GLU A 433 -5.77 -13.30 -2.99
CA GLU A 433 -4.38 -13.36 -2.55
C GLU A 433 -4.16 -12.48 -1.31
N LEU A 434 -4.71 -11.28 -1.29
CA LEU A 434 -4.67 -10.41 -0.12
C LEU A 434 -5.29 -11.07 1.11
N ILE A 435 -6.45 -11.70 0.96
CA ILE A 435 -7.13 -12.43 2.03
C ILE A 435 -6.30 -13.62 2.52
N ALA A 436 -5.71 -14.38 1.60
CA ALA A 436 -5.02 -15.63 1.93
C ALA A 436 -3.63 -15.41 2.55
N VAL A 437 -2.86 -14.46 2.04
CA VAL A 437 -1.43 -14.31 2.39
C VAL A 437 -1.05 -12.94 2.96
N GLY A 438 -1.98 -12.00 2.96
CA GLY A 438 -1.72 -10.62 3.38
C GLY A 438 -1.11 -10.51 4.78
N ARG A 439 -1.53 -11.35 5.72
CA ARG A 439 -0.98 -11.40 7.08
C ARG A 439 0.54 -11.52 7.11
N ASN A 440 1.11 -12.43 6.32
CA ASN A 440 2.56 -12.66 6.30
C ASN A 440 3.37 -11.45 5.80
N LYS A 441 2.68 -10.48 5.22
CA LYS A 441 3.23 -9.21 4.74
C LYS A 441 2.90 -8.02 5.64
N GLY A 442 2.21 -8.25 6.76
CA GLY A 442 1.74 -7.20 7.64
C GLY A 442 0.53 -6.44 7.11
N MET A 443 -0.25 -7.07 6.23
CA MET A 443 -1.50 -6.52 5.69
C MET A 443 -2.70 -7.13 6.39
N SER A 444 -3.73 -6.31 6.57
CA SER A 444 -5.04 -6.76 7.00
C SER A 444 -6.13 -6.21 6.08
N ILE A 445 -7.29 -6.84 6.13
CA ILE A 445 -8.44 -6.43 5.34
C ILE A 445 -9.67 -6.28 6.22
N ILE A 446 -10.43 -5.21 5.96
CA ILE A 446 -11.75 -4.99 6.54
C ILE A 446 -12.76 -5.02 5.40
N LEU A 447 -13.64 -6.00 5.42
CA LEU A 447 -14.75 -6.07 4.48
C LEU A 447 -16.04 -5.70 5.16
N ALA A 448 -16.76 -4.73 4.61
CA ALA A 448 -18.05 -4.28 5.13
C ALA A 448 -19.16 -4.51 4.09
N THR A 449 -20.30 -5.06 4.51
CA THR A 449 -21.47 -5.29 3.66
C THR A 449 -22.76 -5.11 4.43
N GLN A 450 -23.84 -4.95 3.69
CA GLN A 450 -25.19 -4.87 4.29
C GLN A 450 -25.74 -6.24 4.68
N ASN A 451 -25.33 -7.30 3.99
CA ASN A 451 -25.85 -8.64 4.20
C ASN A 451 -24.72 -9.63 4.52
N MET A 452 -24.86 -10.36 5.62
CA MET A 452 -23.90 -11.40 6.02
C MET A 452 -23.63 -12.42 4.91
N GLU A 453 -24.65 -12.86 4.20
CA GLU A 453 -24.50 -13.91 3.17
C GLU A 453 -23.51 -13.54 2.07
N SER A 454 -23.28 -12.24 1.84
CA SER A 454 -22.38 -11.73 0.80
C SER A 454 -20.91 -12.10 1.04
N PHE A 455 -20.51 -12.48 2.25
CA PHE A 455 -19.13 -12.89 2.54
C PHE A 455 -18.78 -14.30 2.08
N LYS A 456 -19.77 -15.07 1.61
CA LYS A 456 -19.57 -16.37 1.01
C LYS A 456 -20.18 -16.38 -0.40
N SER A 457 -19.34 -16.46 -1.39
CA SER A 457 -19.73 -16.54 -2.79
C SER A 457 -19.06 -17.74 -3.47
N LYS A 458 -19.30 -17.91 -4.76
CA LYS A 458 -18.61 -18.89 -5.59
C LYS A 458 -17.07 -18.72 -5.56
N TYR A 459 -16.61 -17.49 -5.39
CA TYR A 459 -15.20 -17.13 -5.50
C TYR A 459 -14.51 -16.95 -4.14
N PHE A 460 -15.28 -16.66 -3.08
CA PHE A 460 -14.77 -16.29 -1.78
C PHE A 460 -15.50 -17.01 -0.65
N ASP A 461 -14.76 -17.41 0.36
CA ASP A 461 -15.27 -17.76 1.69
C ASP A 461 -14.49 -16.95 2.73
N PHE A 462 -15.00 -15.74 3.02
CA PHE A 462 -14.34 -14.85 3.96
C PHE A 462 -14.58 -15.24 5.42
N TYR A 463 -15.63 -15.99 5.71
CA TYR A 463 -15.93 -16.45 7.09
C TYR A 463 -14.81 -17.28 7.68
N ALA A 464 -14.23 -18.18 6.87
CA ALA A 464 -13.12 -19.03 7.29
C ALA A 464 -11.87 -18.21 7.72
N ASN A 465 -11.75 -16.99 7.23
CA ASN A 465 -10.61 -16.12 7.46
C ASN A 465 -10.89 -14.95 8.40
N ALA A 466 -12.17 -14.67 8.74
CA ALA A 466 -12.52 -13.54 9.59
C ALA A 466 -12.29 -13.85 11.07
N GLN A 467 -11.27 -13.21 11.65
CA GLN A 467 -11.00 -13.33 13.09
C GLN A 467 -12.05 -12.56 13.90
N TYR A 468 -12.40 -11.36 13.44
CA TYR A 468 -13.30 -10.44 14.13
C TYR A 468 -14.57 -10.20 13.32
N PRO A 469 -15.61 -11.02 13.51
CA PRO A 469 -16.93 -10.74 12.96
C PRO A 469 -17.63 -9.68 13.82
N LEU A 470 -17.87 -8.51 13.27
CA LEU A 470 -18.58 -7.39 13.87
C LEU A 470 -19.96 -7.31 13.23
N ILE A 471 -20.96 -7.93 13.86
CA ILE A 471 -22.29 -8.11 13.29
C ILE A 471 -23.24 -7.12 13.95
N MET A 472 -23.64 -6.11 13.21
CA MET A 472 -24.68 -5.17 13.58
C MET A 472 -26.06 -5.72 13.19
N ARG A 473 -27.13 -4.97 13.44
CA ARG A 473 -28.51 -5.41 13.14
C ARG A 473 -28.64 -5.95 11.72
N GLN A 474 -29.21 -7.15 11.60
CA GLN A 474 -29.51 -7.84 10.35
C GLN A 474 -31.01 -8.21 10.31
N GLN A 475 -31.64 -8.06 9.14
CA GLN A 475 -33.01 -8.53 8.92
C GLN A 475 -33.05 -9.99 8.48
N GLN A 476 -32.11 -10.37 7.62
CA GLN A 476 -31.96 -11.74 7.14
C GLN A 476 -30.74 -12.38 7.81
N GLN A 477 -30.88 -13.60 8.25
CA GLN A 477 -29.85 -14.32 8.98
C GLN A 477 -29.76 -15.76 8.48
N ASN A 478 -28.55 -16.18 8.14
CA ASN A 478 -28.26 -17.52 7.68
C ASN A 478 -27.78 -18.40 8.84
N ASP A 479 -28.53 -19.43 9.13
CA ASP A 479 -28.25 -20.34 10.26
C ASP A 479 -26.89 -21.03 10.12
N ALA A 480 -26.49 -21.44 8.92
CA ALA A 480 -25.19 -22.08 8.69
C ALA A 480 -24.05 -21.12 9.00
N VAL A 481 -24.14 -19.86 8.53
CA VAL A 481 -23.16 -18.82 8.77
C VAL A 481 -23.02 -18.51 10.26
N LEU A 482 -24.13 -18.37 10.98
CA LEU A 482 -24.10 -18.09 12.41
C LEU A 482 -23.51 -19.25 13.22
N LYS A 483 -23.80 -20.49 12.83
CA LYS A 483 -23.21 -21.69 13.44
C LYS A 483 -21.70 -21.71 13.25
N ASP A 484 -21.23 -21.47 12.04
CA ASP A 484 -19.80 -21.45 11.72
C ASP A 484 -19.08 -20.31 12.43
N LEU A 485 -19.64 -19.09 12.43
CA LEU A 485 -19.03 -17.93 13.05
C LEU A 485 -18.93 -18.06 14.58
N PHE A 486 -19.99 -18.49 15.24
CA PHE A 486 -20.06 -18.49 16.70
C PHE A 486 -19.86 -19.89 17.33
N GLY A 487 -19.57 -20.90 16.51
CA GLY A 487 -19.33 -22.26 17.03
C GLY A 487 -20.51 -22.86 17.77
N VAL A 488 -21.75 -22.50 17.39
CA VAL A 488 -22.96 -22.96 18.04
C VAL A 488 -23.66 -24.05 17.23
N SER A 489 -24.25 -25.03 17.93
CA SER A 489 -25.12 -26.03 17.31
C SER A 489 -26.52 -25.46 17.03
N SER A 490 -27.38 -26.21 16.38
CA SER A 490 -28.80 -25.87 16.26
C SER A 490 -29.51 -25.89 17.62
N GLY A 491 -30.60 -25.15 17.74
CA GLY A 491 -31.42 -25.11 18.92
C GLY A 491 -31.38 -23.78 19.67
N PRO A 492 -31.54 -23.77 21.01
CA PRO A 492 -31.71 -22.56 21.79
C PRO A 492 -30.59 -21.51 21.63
N ALA A 493 -29.34 -21.94 21.60
CA ALA A 493 -28.17 -21.05 21.45
C ALA A 493 -28.21 -20.28 20.12
N LEU A 494 -28.56 -20.94 19.02
CA LEU A 494 -28.69 -20.29 17.71
C LEU A 494 -29.85 -19.28 17.71
N GLN A 495 -31.01 -19.63 18.34
CA GLN A 495 -32.14 -18.72 18.43
C GLN A 495 -31.82 -17.49 19.29
N GLU A 496 -31.03 -17.67 20.33
CA GLU A 496 -30.57 -16.56 21.18
C GLU A 496 -29.73 -15.55 20.38
N ILE A 497 -28.74 -16.04 19.60
CA ILE A 497 -27.94 -15.17 18.72
C ILE A 497 -28.81 -14.45 17.70
N LYS A 498 -29.73 -15.17 17.05
CA LYS A 498 -30.65 -14.59 16.06
C LYS A 498 -31.51 -13.46 16.70
N SER A 499 -32.02 -13.71 17.88
CA SER A 499 -32.82 -12.74 18.63
C SER A 499 -31.97 -11.52 19.05
N ALA A 500 -30.73 -11.77 19.48
CA ALA A 500 -29.80 -10.70 19.83
C ALA A 500 -29.49 -9.81 18.61
N ILE A 501 -29.14 -10.38 17.45
CA ILE A 501 -28.87 -9.62 16.23
C ILE A 501 -30.09 -8.80 15.78
N THR A 502 -31.27 -9.37 15.83
CA THR A 502 -32.51 -8.66 15.46
C THR A 502 -32.82 -7.51 16.42
N GLY A 503 -32.53 -7.68 17.71
CA GLY A 503 -32.78 -6.72 18.77
C GLY A 503 -31.77 -5.58 18.87
N LEU A 504 -30.65 -5.63 18.14
CA LEU A 504 -29.61 -4.59 18.17
C LEU A 504 -30.18 -3.22 17.77
N GLN A 505 -29.80 -2.21 18.52
CA GLN A 505 -30.09 -0.81 18.22
C GLN A 505 -29.03 -0.23 17.26
N LYS A 506 -29.26 0.99 16.76
CA LYS A 506 -28.25 1.71 15.96
C LYS A 506 -26.97 1.88 16.79
N GLY A 507 -25.82 1.50 16.23
CA GLY A 507 -24.53 1.58 16.90
C GLY A 507 -24.23 0.41 17.84
N GLU A 508 -25.07 -0.62 17.88
CA GLU A 508 -24.78 -1.86 18.61
C GLU A 508 -24.35 -2.97 17.65
N LEU A 509 -23.48 -3.84 18.12
CA LEU A 509 -23.03 -5.04 17.39
C LEU A 509 -22.86 -6.22 18.33
N ILE A 510 -22.79 -7.43 17.76
CA ILE A 510 -22.25 -8.61 18.44
C ILE A 510 -20.96 -9.07 17.76
N THR A 511 -20.07 -9.64 18.57
CA THR A 511 -18.82 -10.27 18.10
C THR A 511 -18.60 -11.57 18.85
N LYS A 512 -17.59 -12.36 18.41
CA LYS A 512 -17.17 -13.59 19.10
C LYS A 512 -16.64 -13.28 20.51
N ASP A 513 -16.99 -14.12 21.44
CA ASP A 513 -16.28 -14.25 22.71
C ASP A 513 -15.31 -15.43 22.61
N ALA A 514 -14.06 -15.13 22.24
CA ALA A 514 -13.04 -16.16 22.01
C ALA A 514 -12.69 -16.91 23.31
N GLU A 515 -12.75 -16.25 24.46
CA GLU A 515 -12.46 -16.85 25.77
C GLU A 515 -13.58 -17.82 26.17
N ALA A 516 -14.83 -17.37 26.10
CA ALA A 516 -15.98 -18.22 26.36
C ALA A 516 -16.03 -19.43 25.44
N MET A 517 -15.72 -19.24 24.15
CA MET A 517 -15.64 -20.34 23.18
C MET A 517 -14.54 -21.35 23.54
N ALA A 518 -13.36 -20.90 23.94
CA ALA A 518 -12.25 -21.76 24.30
C ALA A 518 -12.51 -22.54 25.58
N LEU A 519 -13.16 -21.93 26.56
CA LEU A 519 -13.48 -22.53 27.84
C LEU A 519 -14.77 -23.35 27.81
N GLY A 520 -15.62 -23.18 26.78
CA GLY A 520 -16.93 -23.82 26.69
C GLY A 520 -17.92 -23.37 27.75
N ILE A 521 -17.80 -22.14 28.25
CA ILE A 521 -18.62 -21.54 29.29
C ILE A 521 -19.28 -20.25 28.83
N GLY A 522 -20.48 -19.97 29.30
CA GLY A 522 -21.18 -18.74 28.96
C GLY A 522 -21.71 -18.70 27.52
N LYS A 523 -21.79 -17.50 26.97
CA LYS A 523 -22.23 -17.25 25.60
C LYS A 523 -21.02 -17.12 24.69
N ASN A 524 -21.06 -17.71 23.52
CA ASN A 524 -19.99 -17.64 22.51
C ASN A 524 -19.91 -16.27 21.81
N TRP A 525 -20.63 -15.28 22.32
CA TRP A 525 -20.73 -13.95 21.75
C TRP A 525 -20.91 -12.88 22.82
N GLN A 526 -20.46 -11.68 22.51
CA GLN A 526 -20.59 -10.49 23.34
C GLN A 526 -21.25 -9.36 22.55
N LYS A 527 -22.01 -8.51 23.25
CA LYS A 527 -22.59 -7.31 22.68
C LYS A 527 -21.73 -6.10 23.01
N ILE A 528 -21.54 -5.25 22.02
CA ILE A 528 -20.75 -4.03 22.13
C ILE A 528 -21.60 -2.85 21.66
N LYS A 529 -21.59 -1.77 22.42
CA LYS A 529 -22.08 -0.45 22.02
C LYS A 529 -20.90 0.32 21.44
N VAL A 530 -20.92 0.57 20.14
CA VAL A 530 -19.83 1.24 19.42
C VAL A 530 -19.73 2.69 19.83
N THR A 531 -18.51 3.21 19.98
CA THR A 531 -18.24 4.62 20.17
C THR A 531 -18.86 5.45 19.04
N HIS A 532 -19.48 6.56 19.36
CA HIS A 532 -20.07 7.46 18.37
C HIS A 532 -19.05 8.52 17.98
N LEU A 533 -18.53 8.44 16.77
CA LEU A 533 -17.63 9.44 16.19
C LEU A 533 -18.36 10.38 15.24
N ILE A 534 -19.42 9.88 14.55
CA ILE A 534 -20.07 10.58 13.43
C ILE A 534 -21.57 10.36 13.45
#